data_7c02f0efc87ab69cf333561243d17862
#
_entry.id   7c02f0efc87ab69cf333561243d17862
#
_cell.length_a   1.000
_cell.length_b   1.000
_cell.length_c   1.000
_cell.angle_alpha   90.00
_cell.angle_beta   90.00
_cell.angle_gamma   90.00
#
_symmetry.space_group_name_H-M   'P 1'
#
loop_
_entity.id
_entity.type
_entity.pdbx_description
1 polymer ?
#
loop_
_entity_poly.entity_id
_entity_poly.type
_entity_poly.pdbx_seq_one_letter_code
_entity_poly.pdbx_strand_id
1 'polypeptide(L)'
;MLAVSTVSVFLFLVVLRLINEVNFLKLLSCFGQTSAQCVPAPATWQQRPLTYHGGYINIKTHEPLQLDCNHCAIVSNSGQMTGQRAGRDIDQSSCIWRMNNAPTKGYTEDVGQRTTIRVVSHTSVPLLLKDPDYFFKESNDTVYVIWGPFRNMRQDGKGIVYNMLRRTVENYNNAKVYVTTEMRMNYCDTIFKKETGRDRVQSGSYLSTGWFTLILAMDACEGIHVYGMINDTYCKTNGFRKVPYHYYEPGRYECDEYILHENAPYGGHRFITEKRVFANWAKLHNITFSHPDWS
;
A
#
# COMPACT_ATOMS: atom_id res chain seq x y z
N MET A 1 21.13 -39.75 30.38
CA MET A 1 20.51 -38.91 29.35
C MET A 1 19.08 -39.33 28.93
N LEU A 2 18.33 -40.01 29.75
CA LEU A 2 16.97 -40.52 29.44
C LEU A 2 15.84 -39.86 30.26
N ALA A 3 16.14 -39.00 31.21
CA ALA A 3 15.14 -38.39 32.09
C ALA A 3 14.50 -37.10 31.57
N VAL A 4 15.11 -36.44 30.59
CA VAL A 4 14.61 -35.14 30.04
C VAL A 4 13.51 -35.37 28.97
N SER A 5 13.51 -36.51 28.29
CA SER A 5 12.55 -36.85 27.24
C SER A 5 11.13 -37.16 27.76
N THR A 6 11.01 -37.75 28.94
CA THR A 6 9.72 -38.21 29.50
C THR A 6 8.88 -37.02 30.04
N VAL A 7 9.50 -36.01 30.63
CA VAL A 7 8.80 -34.83 31.16
C VAL A 7 8.24 -33.97 30.04
N SER A 8 8.97 -33.80 28.92
CA SER A 8 8.49 -33.05 27.76
C SER A 8 7.29 -33.73 27.07
N VAL A 9 7.29 -35.04 26.96
CA VAL A 9 6.17 -35.79 26.36
C VAL A 9 4.94 -35.71 27.27
N PHE A 10 5.13 -35.78 28.59
CA PHE A 10 4.03 -35.66 29.53
C PHE A 10 3.38 -34.29 29.54
N LEU A 11 4.19 -33.20 29.47
CA LEU A 11 3.67 -31.83 29.34
C LEU A 11 2.88 -31.64 28.04
N PHE A 12 3.38 -32.18 26.94
CA PHE A 12 2.72 -32.06 25.62
C PHE A 12 1.36 -32.81 25.63
N LEU A 13 1.29 -33.97 26.23
CA LEU A 13 0.04 -34.74 26.35
C LEU A 13 -0.97 -34.08 27.31
N VAL A 14 -0.52 -33.41 28.37
CA VAL A 14 -1.38 -32.63 29.27
C VAL A 14 -1.96 -31.44 28.58
N VAL A 15 -1.15 -30.71 27.80
CA VAL A 15 -1.62 -29.54 27.01
C VAL A 15 -2.63 -29.95 25.94
N LEU A 16 -2.40 -31.09 25.24
CA LEU A 16 -3.36 -31.64 24.27
C LEU A 16 -4.68 -32.07 24.91
N ARG A 17 -4.63 -32.64 26.12
CA ARG A 17 -5.85 -33.00 26.89
C ARG A 17 -6.64 -31.75 27.29
N LEU A 18 -5.98 -30.72 27.80
CA LEU A 18 -6.64 -29.47 28.18
C LEU A 18 -7.30 -28.75 26.99
N ILE A 19 -6.67 -28.76 25.82
CA ILE A 19 -7.25 -28.23 24.59
C ILE A 19 -8.48 -29.01 24.14
N ASN A 20 -8.45 -30.35 24.27
CA ASN A 20 -9.59 -31.20 23.93
C ASN A 20 -10.76 -31.05 24.92
N GLU A 21 -10.49 -30.90 26.22
CA GLU A 21 -11.54 -30.66 27.19
C GLU A 21 -12.24 -29.31 27.03
N VAL A 22 -11.49 -28.24 26.70
CA VAL A 22 -12.08 -26.93 26.42
C VAL A 22 -12.95 -26.93 25.15
N ASN A 23 -12.57 -27.70 24.12
CA ASN A 23 -13.39 -27.85 22.92
C ASN A 23 -14.59 -28.78 23.15
N PHE A 24 -14.46 -29.80 24.02
CA PHE A 24 -15.54 -30.71 24.35
C PHE A 24 -16.60 -30.07 25.26
N LEU A 25 -16.20 -29.20 26.19
CA LEU A 25 -17.13 -28.42 27.02
C LEU A 25 -17.90 -27.37 26.20
N LYS A 26 -17.29 -26.77 25.16
CA LYS A 26 -17.98 -25.92 24.21
C LYS A 26 -19.01 -26.68 23.35
N LEU A 27 -18.73 -27.93 22.98
CA LEU A 27 -19.69 -28.77 22.25
C LEU A 27 -20.86 -29.24 23.14
N LEU A 28 -20.61 -29.55 24.40
CA LEU A 28 -21.67 -30.01 25.34
C LEU A 28 -22.65 -28.88 25.72
N SER A 29 -22.23 -27.63 25.70
CA SER A 29 -23.14 -26.51 25.97
C SER A 29 -24.19 -26.28 24.87
N CYS A 30 -24.02 -26.91 23.69
CA CYS A 30 -24.97 -26.79 22.56
C CYS A 30 -25.98 -27.99 22.50
N PHE A 31 -25.82 -29.02 23.29
CA PHE A 31 -26.67 -30.22 23.20
C PHE A 31 -27.97 -30.19 24.03
N GLY A 32 -28.24 -29.07 24.71
CA GLY A 32 -29.41 -28.96 25.62
C GLY A 32 -30.42 -27.84 25.24
N GLN A 33 -30.27 -27.14 24.12
CA GLN A 33 -31.19 -26.07 23.77
C GLN A 33 -31.80 -26.25 22.38
N THR A 34 -33.12 -25.98 22.28
CA THR A 34 -33.90 -26.05 21.03
C THR A 34 -33.29 -25.18 19.91
N SER A 35 -33.39 -25.69 18.68
CA SER A 35 -32.71 -25.24 17.46
C SER A 35 -32.83 -23.74 17.03
N ALA A 36 -33.46 -22.89 17.81
CA ALA A 36 -33.63 -21.48 17.52
C ALA A 36 -32.60 -20.54 18.19
N GLN A 37 -31.71 -21.05 19.05
CA GLN A 37 -30.76 -20.23 19.83
C GLN A 37 -29.27 -20.45 19.51
N CYS A 38 -28.95 -21.30 18.54
CA CYS A 38 -27.57 -21.50 18.07
C CYS A 38 -27.27 -20.73 16.76
N VAL A 39 -27.87 -19.56 16.57
CA VAL A 39 -27.35 -18.61 15.59
C VAL A 39 -26.17 -17.93 16.27
N PRO A 40 -24.93 -18.03 15.73
CA PRO A 40 -23.83 -17.24 16.25
C PRO A 40 -24.28 -15.78 16.21
N ALA A 41 -24.21 -15.10 17.35
CA ALA A 41 -24.47 -13.66 17.41
C ALA A 41 -23.70 -13.01 16.26
N PRO A 42 -24.32 -12.08 15.50
CA PRO A 42 -23.61 -11.36 14.45
C PRO A 42 -22.31 -10.87 15.10
N ALA A 43 -21.19 -11.18 14.46
CA ALA A 43 -19.88 -10.83 14.97
C ALA A 43 -19.94 -9.35 15.33
N THR A 44 -19.99 -9.06 16.62
CA THR A 44 -19.82 -7.70 17.12
C THR A 44 -18.50 -7.28 16.53
N TRP A 45 -18.51 -6.24 15.70
CA TRP A 45 -17.33 -5.65 15.10
C TRP A 45 -16.36 -5.33 16.25
N GLN A 46 -15.55 -6.31 16.63
CA GLN A 46 -14.42 -6.06 17.49
C GLN A 46 -13.55 -5.12 16.66
N GLN A 47 -13.48 -3.88 17.08
CA GLN A 47 -12.51 -2.93 16.56
C GLN A 47 -11.16 -3.66 16.63
N ARG A 48 -10.61 -3.99 15.44
CA ARG A 48 -9.27 -4.56 15.37
C ARG A 48 -8.34 -3.59 16.06
N PRO A 49 -7.38 -4.08 16.85
CA PRO A 49 -6.36 -3.20 17.38
C PRO A 49 -5.69 -2.50 16.19
N LEU A 50 -5.60 -1.18 16.24
CA LEU A 50 -4.93 -0.36 15.22
C LEU A 50 -3.58 -0.99 14.89
N THR A 51 -3.40 -1.35 13.63
CA THR A 51 -2.17 -2.02 13.19
C THR A 51 -1.06 -0.98 13.12
N TYR A 52 -0.03 -1.19 13.91
CA TYR A 52 1.15 -0.35 13.96
C TYR A 52 2.05 -0.62 12.75
N HIS A 53 2.24 0.38 11.90
CA HIS A 53 3.11 0.26 10.73
C HIS A 53 4.49 0.86 11.04
N GLY A 54 5.42 -0.01 11.40
CA GLY A 54 6.80 0.39 11.70
C GLY A 54 7.53 1.03 10.52
N GLY A 55 8.34 2.04 10.83
CA GLY A 55 9.16 2.71 9.83
C GLY A 55 8.50 3.89 9.10
N TYR A 56 7.35 4.35 9.58
CA TYR A 56 6.70 5.59 9.16
C TYR A 56 6.42 6.44 10.40
N ILE A 57 6.87 7.69 10.39
CA ILE A 57 6.74 8.61 11.53
C ILE A 57 6.06 9.90 11.12
N ASN A 58 5.16 10.39 11.96
CA ASN A 58 4.53 11.69 11.78
C ASN A 58 5.57 12.81 11.92
N ILE A 59 5.58 13.74 10.98
CA ILE A 59 6.58 14.80 10.95
C ILE A 59 6.42 15.83 12.10
N LYS A 60 5.19 15.95 12.65
CA LYS A 60 4.88 16.92 13.72
C LYS A 60 4.91 16.28 15.12
N THR A 61 4.29 15.10 15.27
CA THR A 61 4.15 14.44 16.58
C THR A 61 5.22 13.37 16.83
N HIS A 62 5.96 12.97 15.80
CA HIS A 62 6.90 11.83 15.82
C HIS A 62 6.26 10.47 16.14
N GLU A 63 4.94 10.41 16.18
CA GLU A 63 4.21 9.16 16.38
C GLU A 63 4.27 8.29 15.15
N PRO A 64 4.22 6.98 15.32
CA PRO A 64 4.20 6.04 14.22
C PRO A 64 2.87 6.07 13.47
N LEU A 65 2.91 5.66 12.21
CA LEU A 65 1.71 5.52 11.37
C LEU A 65 0.84 4.38 11.91
N GLN A 66 -0.45 4.66 12.01
CA GLN A 66 -1.48 3.67 12.30
C GLN A 66 -2.57 3.77 11.23
N LEU A 67 -2.86 2.66 10.57
CA LEU A 67 -3.92 2.55 9.57
C LEU A 67 -4.84 1.40 9.94
N ASP A 68 -6.12 1.58 9.69
CA ASP A 68 -7.15 0.55 9.81
C ASP A 68 -7.97 0.57 8.52
N CYS A 69 -7.63 -0.34 7.60
CA CYS A 69 -8.25 -0.46 6.29
C CYS A 69 -8.74 -1.89 6.06
N ASN A 70 -10.00 -2.04 5.71
CA ASN A 70 -10.59 -3.33 5.37
C ASN A 70 -10.32 -3.66 3.89
N HIS A 71 -11.05 -2.97 3.01
CA HIS A 71 -10.90 -3.09 1.56
C HIS A 71 -10.29 -1.81 0.99
N CYS A 72 -9.16 -1.98 0.32
CA CYS A 72 -8.38 -0.87 -0.22
C CYS A 72 -8.51 -0.81 -1.74
N ALA A 73 -8.84 0.37 -2.27
CA ALA A 73 -8.69 0.69 -3.67
C ALA A 73 -7.38 1.43 -3.89
N ILE A 74 -6.47 0.88 -4.67
CA ILE A 74 -5.25 1.59 -5.11
C ILE A 74 -5.50 2.08 -6.53
N VAL A 75 -5.51 3.39 -6.72
CA VAL A 75 -5.76 4.02 -8.03
C VAL A 75 -4.44 4.40 -8.67
N SER A 76 -4.14 3.79 -9.81
CA SER A 76 -2.95 4.12 -10.61
C SER A 76 -3.06 5.52 -11.22
N ASN A 77 -1.90 6.12 -11.48
CA ASN A 77 -1.82 7.40 -12.21
C ASN A 77 -1.98 7.23 -13.73
N SER A 78 -2.01 5.99 -14.22
CA SER A 78 -2.01 5.66 -15.63
C SER A 78 -3.20 6.20 -16.41
N GLY A 79 -2.98 6.56 -17.66
CA GLY A 79 -4.03 6.87 -18.62
C GLY A 79 -4.99 5.70 -18.89
N GLN A 80 -4.70 4.48 -18.41
CA GLN A 80 -5.65 3.36 -18.45
C GLN A 80 -6.95 3.68 -17.72
N MET A 81 -6.91 4.57 -16.73
CA MET A 81 -8.10 4.99 -15.98
C MET A 81 -9.07 5.84 -16.80
N THR A 82 -8.60 6.54 -17.85
CA THR A 82 -9.44 7.45 -18.64
C THR A 82 -10.59 6.73 -19.32
N GLY A 83 -11.83 7.16 -19.09
CA GLY A 83 -13.05 6.61 -19.69
C GLY A 83 -13.52 5.29 -19.08
N GLN A 84 -12.92 4.84 -17.95
CA GLN A 84 -13.32 3.57 -17.31
C GLN A 84 -14.58 3.70 -16.46
N ARG A 85 -14.95 4.92 -16.06
CA ARG A 85 -16.12 5.22 -15.20
C ARG A 85 -16.13 4.42 -13.88
N ALA A 86 -14.92 4.10 -13.39
CA ALA A 86 -14.73 3.30 -12.17
C ALA A 86 -14.87 4.10 -10.87
N GLY A 87 -15.10 5.42 -10.96
CA GLY A 87 -15.04 6.31 -9.81
C GLY A 87 -16.00 5.93 -8.67
N ARG A 88 -17.21 5.47 -8.99
CA ARG A 88 -18.19 5.03 -7.98
C ARG A 88 -17.73 3.78 -7.23
N ASP A 89 -17.19 2.80 -7.95
CA ASP A 89 -16.72 1.54 -7.35
C ASP A 89 -15.50 1.79 -6.47
N ILE A 90 -14.58 2.63 -6.93
CA ILE A 90 -13.42 3.08 -6.16
C ILE A 90 -13.87 3.72 -4.85
N ASP A 91 -14.84 4.66 -4.90
CA ASP A 91 -15.29 5.41 -3.74
C ASP A 91 -16.09 4.58 -2.71
N GLN A 92 -16.50 3.35 -3.04
CA GLN A 92 -17.11 2.40 -2.10
C GLN A 92 -16.09 1.72 -1.17
N SER A 93 -14.80 1.74 -1.52
CA SER A 93 -13.75 1.13 -0.70
C SER A 93 -13.57 1.85 0.64
N SER A 94 -13.20 1.11 1.68
CA SER A 94 -12.96 1.70 3.01
C SER A 94 -11.78 2.66 2.99
N CYS A 95 -10.71 2.32 2.29
CA CYS A 95 -9.54 3.17 2.10
C CYS A 95 -9.21 3.31 0.61
N ILE A 96 -9.03 4.55 0.15
CA ILE A 96 -8.65 4.85 -1.22
C ILE A 96 -7.25 5.45 -1.24
N TRP A 97 -6.37 4.78 -1.98
CA TRP A 97 -4.95 5.09 -2.08
C TRP A 97 -4.64 5.74 -3.41
N ARG A 98 -3.93 6.86 -3.37
CA ARG A 98 -3.44 7.54 -4.57
C ARG A 98 -1.95 7.82 -4.48
N MET A 99 -1.33 8.06 -5.61
CA MET A 99 0.11 8.27 -5.69
C MET A 99 0.45 9.68 -6.17
N ASN A 100 1.50 10.24 -5.59
CA ASN A 100 2.06 11.56 -5.97
C ASN A 100 0.98 12.67 -6.01
N ASN A 101 1.01 13.50 -7.02
CA ASN A 101 0.10 14.63 -7.20
C ASN A 101 -1.15 14.29 -8.05
N ALA A 102 -1.45 13.02 -8.28
CA ALA A 102 -2.61 12.62 -9.09
C ALA A 102 -3.90 13.27 -8.58
N PRO A 103 -4.57 14.11 -9.37
CA PRO A 103 -5.76 14.82 -8.96
C PRO A 103 -7.01 13.97 -9.08
N THR A 104 -8.05 14.28 -8.30
CA THR A 104 -9.41 13.76 -8.50
C THR A 104 -10.29 14.75 -9.24
N LYS A 105 -10.08 16.04 -8.98
CA LYS A 105 -10.84 17.14 -9.60
C LYS A 105 -10.69 17.10 -11.12
N GLY A 106 -11.81 17.05 -11.82
CA GLY A 106 -11.87 16.90 -13.29
C GLY A 106 -11.82 15.45 -13.78
N TYR A 107 -11.60 14.46 -12.90
CA TYR A 107 -11.47 13.03 -13.25
C TYR A 107 -12.33 12.11 -12.39
N THR A 108 -13.25 12.66 -11.61
CA THR A 108 -14.02 11.92 -10.58
C THR A 108 -14.85 10.77 -11.15
N GLU A 109 -15.32 10.89 -12.38
CA GLU A 109 -16.08 9.82 -13.04
C GLU A 109 -15.23 8.56 -13.21
N ASP A 110 -13.95 8.73 -13.55
CA ASP A 110 -13.02 7.63 -13.82
C ASP A 110 -12.26 7.15 -12.58
N VAL A 111 -11.86 8.07 -11.71
CA VAL A 111 -10.92 7.76 -10.61
C VAL A 111 -11.50 7.94 -9.20
N GLY A 112 -12.78 8.36 -9.08
CA GLY A 112 -13.41 8.69 -7.79
C GLY A 112 -12.92 10.03 -7.22
N GLN A 113 -13.57 10.48 -6.16
CA GLN A 113 -13.25 11.77 -5.53
C GLN A 113 -12.56 11.64 -4.17
N ARG A 114 -12.78 10.53 -3.45
CA ARG A 114 -12.23 10.32 -2.11
C ARG A 114 -10.73 9.97 -2.17
N THR A 115 -9.99 10.38 -1.16
CA THR A 115 -8.59 9.98 -0.93
C THR A 115 -8.40 9.77 0.56
N THR A 116 -8.08 8.55 0.97
CA THR A 116 -7.78 8.22 2.37
C THR A 116 -6.27 8.30 2.63
N ILE A 117 -5.47 7.70 1.74
CA ILE A 117 -4.03 7.69 1.84
C ILE A 117 -3.42 8.18 0.52
N ARG A 118 -2.39 9.00 0.62
CA ARG A 118 -1.60 9.45 -0.52
C ARG A 118 -0.13 9.12 -0.31
N VAL A 119 0.40 8.21 -1.11
CA VAL A 119 1.83 7.84 -1.08
C VAL A 119 2.58 8.69 -2.09
N VAL A 120 3.60 9.41 -1.64
CA VAL A 120 4.26 10.45 -2.43
C VAL A 120 5.77 10.25 -2.45
N SER A 121 6.34 10.24 -3.65
CA SER A 121 7.79 10.32 -3.81
C SER A 121 8.32 11.68 -3.34
N HIS A 122 9.47 11.68 -2.73
CA HIS A 122 10.17 12.92 -2.35
C HIS A 122 10.34 13.90 -3.54
N THR A 123 10.48 13.38 -4.75
CA THR A 123 10.58 14.21 -5.98
C THR A 123 9.26 14.84 -6.38
N SER A 124 8.13 14.30 -5.93
CA SER A 124 6.79 14.81 -6.22
C SER A 124 6.27 15.79 -5.15
N VAL A 125 6.94 15.93 -4.02
CA VAL A 125 6.53 16.89 -2.97
C VAL A 125 6.42 18.31 -3.52
N PRO A 126 7.36 18.85 -4.33
CA PRO A 126 7.22 20.17 -4.92
C PRO A 126 5.97 20.33 -5.81
N LEU A 127 5.45 19.24 -6.40
CA LEU A 127 4.23 19.27 -7.21
C LEU A 127 2.98 19.46 -6.35
N LEU A 128 2.93 18.86 -5.15
CA LEU A 128 1.86 19.11 -4.20
C LEU A 128 1.87 20.56 -3.72
N LEU A 129 3.07 21.14 -3.55
CA LEU A 129 3.25 22.52 -3.08
C LEU A 129 2.95 23.59 -4.14
N LYS A 130 2.61 23.19 -5.37
CA LYS A 130 2.07 24.12 -6.39
C LYS A 130 0.60 24.44 -6.13
N ASP A 131 -0.16 23.54 -5.50
CA ASP A 131 -1.56 23.73 -5.10
C ASP A 131 -1.77 23.17 -3.67
N PRO A 132 -1.17 23.83 -2.67
CA PRO A 132 -1.14 23.31 -1.32
C PRO A 132 -2.53 23.34 -0.64
N ASP A 133 -3.40 24.26 -1.04
CA ASP A 133 -4.76 24.34 -0.52
C ASP A 133 -5.58 23.11 -0.95
N TYR A 134 -5.49 22.70 -2.21
CA TYR A 134 -6.13 21.49 -2.69
C TYR A 134 -5.65 20.23 -1.93
N PHE A 135 -4.34 20.09 -1.73
CA PHE A 135 -3.81 18.90 -1.10
C PHE A 135 -3.92 18.89 0.44
N PHE A 136 -3.69 20.01 1.11
CA PHE A 136 -3.52 20.00 2.57
C PHE A 136 -4.65 20.71 3.34
N LYS A 137 -5.52 21.48 2.66
CA LYS A 137 -6.66 22.16 3.27
C LYS A 137 -7.99 21.50 2.88
N GLU A 138 -8.25 21.34 1.57
CA GLU A 138 -9.48 20.71 1.08
C GLU A 138 -9.50 19.20 1.36
N SER A 139 -8.34 18.55 1.35
CA SER A 139 -8.13 17.11 1.60
C SER A 139 -7.60 16.84 3.02
N ASN A 140 -8.18 17.49 4.04
CA ASN A 140 -7.70 17.47 5.43
C ASN A 140 -7.77 16.08 6.12
N ASP A 141 -8.58 15.17 5.62
CA ASP A 141 -8.69 13.79 6.14
C ASP A 141 -7.66 12.83 5.54
N THR A 142 -6.99 13.25 4.46
CA THR A 142 -5.99 12.43 3.78
C THR A 142 -4.72 12.26 4.63
N VAL A 143 -4.27 11.03 4.74
CA VAL A 143 -2.96 10.68 5.31
C VAL A 143 -1.91 10.68 4.20
N TYR A 144 -0.90 11.51 4.33
CA TYR A 144 0.23 11.58 3.40
C TYR A 144 1.39 10.75 3.90
N VAL A 145 1.88 9.83 3.07
CA VAL A 145 3.07 9.00 3.36
C VAL A 145 4.15 9.33 2.33
N ILE A 146 5.18 10.02 2.78
CA ILE A 146 6.25 10.51 1.90
C ILE A 146 7.44 9.57 2.01
N TRP A 147 7.88 9.03 0.88
CA TRP A 147 9.07 8.18 0.81
C TRP A 147 10.21 8.87 0.06
N GLY A 148 11.42 8.54 0.42
CA GLY A 148 12.60 9.08 -0.24
C GLY A 148 13.91 8.70 0.46
N PRO A 149 15.06 8.94 -0.20
CA PRO A 149 16.35 8.63 0.36
C PRO A 149 16.63 9.44 1.62
N PHE A 150 17.32 8.83 2.57
CA PHE A 150 17.63 9.41 3.87
C PHE A 150 18.18 10.84 3.77
N ARG A 151 19.08 11.11 2.81
CA ARG A 151 19.68 12.45 2.61
C ARG A 151 18.64 13.58 2.45
N ASN A 152 17.47 13.28 1.84
CA ASN A 152 16.39 14.25 1.64
C ASN A 152 15.43 14.33 2.83
N MET A 153 15.42 13.29 3.66
CA MET A 153 14.49 13.11 4.78
C MET A 153 15.14 13.36 6.16
N ARG A 154 16.37 13.86 6.19
CA ARG A 154 17.10 14.18 7.44
C ARG A 154 16.38 15.23 8.25
N GLN A 155 16.29 15.00 9.57
CA GLN A 155 15.62 15.89 10.52
C GLN A 155 16.55 16.96 11.11
N ASP A 156 17.85 16.88 10.82
CA ASP A 156 18.91 17.78 11.34
C ASP A 156 19.01 19.14 10.62
N GLY A 157 17.97 19.50 9.86
CA GLY A 157 17.91 20.73 9.05
C GLY A 157 18.55 20.64 7.67
N LYS A 158 19.23 19.54 7.34
CA LYS A 158 19.89 19.33 6.04
C LYS A 158 19.03 18.55 5.03
N GLY A 159 17.90 17.97 5.48
CA GLY A 159 16.95 17.29 4.60
C GLY A 159 16.02 18.26 3.89
N ILE A 160 16.28 18.53 2.61
CA ILE A 160 15.52 19.52 1.84
C ILE A 160 14.02 19.20 1.86
N VAL A 161 13.64 17.96 1.57
CA VAL A 161 12.23 17.56 1.50
C VAL A 161 11.60 17.56 2.90
N TYR A 162 12.29 17.07 3.90
CA TYR A 162 11.83 17.14 5.30
C TYR A 162 11.52 18.58 5.72
N ASN A 163 12.42 19.52 5.42
CA ASN A 163 12.21 20.94 5.74
C ASN A 163 11.00 21.55 5.01
N MET A 164 10.77 21.17 3.73
CA MET A 164 9.58 21.59 2.99
C MET A 164 8.31 21.10 3.67
N LEU A 165 8.25 19.81 4.00
CA LEU A 165 7.11 19.20 4.66
C LEU A 165 6.86 19.75 6.07
N ARG A 166 7.92 20.04 6.84
CA ARG A 166 7.80 20.68 8.15
C ARG A 166 7.11 22.03 8.06
N ARG A 167 7.53 22.89 7.11
CA ARG A 167 6.85 24.17 6.85
C ARG A 167 5.40 23.98 6.41
N THR A 168 5.13 22.93 5.62
CA THR A 168 3.77 22.63 5.19
C THR A 168 2.86 22.31 6.39
N VAL A 169 3.27 21.45 7.32
CA VAL A 169 2.45 21.11 8.49
C VAL A 169 2.36 22.24 9.52
N GLU A 170 3.30 23.19 9.50
CA GLU A 170 3.22 24.42 10.27
C GLU A 170 2.12 25.35 9.72
N ASN A 171 1.96 25.43 8.40
CA ASN A 171 0.94 26.26 7.72
C ASN A 171 -0.43 25.57 7.66
N TYR A 172 -0.46 24.25 7.54
CA TYR A 172 -1.66 23.41 7.46
C TYR A 172 -1.74 22.48 8.66
N ASN A 173 -2.21 22.98 9.78
CA ASN A 173 -2.16 22.33 11.10
C ASN A 173 -2.84 20.95 11.17
N ASN A 174 -3.83 20.72 10.31
CA ASN A 174 -4.59 19.45 10.24
C ASN A 174 -3.96 18.42 9.29
N ALA A 175 -2.92 18.80 8.55
CA ALA A 175 -2.27 17.90 7.60
C ALA A 175 -1.58 16.73 8.33
N LYS A 176 -1.97 15.49 7.97
CA LYS A 176 -1.45 14.25 8.53
C LYS A 176 -0.31 13.75 7.64
N VAL A 177 0.92 14.20 7.91
CA VAL A 177 2.08 13.88 7.07
C VAL A 177 3.06 12.97 7.81
N TYR A 178 3.35 11.82 7.20
CA TYR A 178 4.29 10.81 7.68
C TYR A 178 5.45 10.65 6.68
N VAL A 179 6.62 10.35 7.19
CA VAL A 179 7.82 10.13 6.39
C VAL A 179 8.40 8.75 6.66
N THR A 180 8.97 8.13 5.62
CA THR A 180 9.70 6.88 5.79
C THR A 180 10.99 7.09 6.57
N THR A 181 11.27 6.17 7.49
CA THR A 181 12.59 6.05 8.14
C THR A 181 13.58 5.35 7.22
N GLU A 182 14.87 5.49 7.51
CA GLU A 182 15.93 4.76 6.80
C GLU A 182 15.73 3.23 6.90
N MET A 183 15.30 2.75 8.06
CA MET A 183 14.98 1.33 8.27
C MET A 183 13.89 0.84 7.31
N ARG A 184 12.82 1.62 7.10
CA ARG A 184 11.75 1.25 6.16
C ARG A 184 12.22 1.28 4.71
N MET A 185 13.05 2.23 4.34
CA MET A 185 13.66 2.28 3.01
C MET A 185 14.52 1.05 2.74
N ASN A 186 15.39 0.68 3.68
CA ASN A 186 16.24 -0.51 3.59
C ASN A 186 15.41 -1.81 3.56
N TYR A 187 14.30 -1.87 4.29
CA TYR A 187 13.35 -2.98 4.21
C TYR A 187 12.78 -3.14 2.80
N CYS A 188 12.31 -2.06 2.18
CA CYS A 188 11.77 -2.10 0.81
C CYS A 188 12.82 -2.53 -0.21
N ASP A 189 14.08 -2.09 -0.06
CA ASP A 189 15.21 -2.54 -0.89
C ASP A 189 15.52 -4.03 -0.68
N THR A 190 15.45 -4.52 0.55
CA THR A 190 15.65 -5.93 0.90
C THR A 190 14.57 -6.82 0.28
N ILE A 191 13.32 -6.40 0.32
CA ILE A 191 12.21 -7.10 -0.34
C ILE A 191 12.45 -7.15 -1.85
N PHE A 192 12.83 -6.04 -2.48
CA PHE A 192 13.12 -6.03 -3.92
C PHE A 192 14.24 -7.02 -4.28
N LYS A 193 15.32 -7.05 -3.50
CA LYS A 193 16.43 -8.00 -3.70
C LYS A 193 15.98 -9.46 -3.52
N LYS A 194 15.16 -9.73 -2.50
CA LYS A 194 14.60 -11.06 -2.24
C LYS A 194 13.73 -11.54 -3.41
N GLU A 195 12.84 -10.71 -3.90
CA GLU A 195 11.88 -11.05 -4.96
C GLU A 195 12.52 -11.15 -6.36
N THR A 196 13.56 -10.37 -6.62
CA THR A 196 14.13 -10.26 -7.98
C THR A 196 15.53 -10.85 -8.11
N GLY A 197 16.21 -11.14 -7.00
CA GLY A 197 17.63 -11.50 -6.95
C GLY A 197 18.58 -10.33 -7.27
N ARG A 198 18.06 -9.11 -7.49
CA ARG A 198 18.84 -7.93 -7.91
C ARG A 198 18.97 -6.93 -6.77
N ASP A 199 20.18 -6.49 -6.53
CA ASP A 199 20.43 -5.39 -5.60
C ASP A 199 20.12 -4.06 -6.29
N ARG A 200 19.13 -3.32 -5.77
CA ARG A 200 18.71 -2.05 -6.33
C ARG A 200 19.81 -1.00 -6.28
N VAL A 201 20.54 -0.93 -5.17
CA VAL A 201 21.61 0.08 -4.99
C VAL A 201 22.75 -0.17 -5.96
N GLN A 202 23.19 -1.43 -6.07
CA GLN A 202 24.27 -1.81 -7.00
C GLN A 202 23.86 -1.62 -8.46
N SER A 203 22.62 -1.90 -8.82
CA SER A 203 22.11 -1.70 -10.18
C SER A 203 21.81 -0.24 -10.52
N GLY A 204 21.93 0.70 -9.56
CA GLY A 204 21.63 2.12 -9.76
C GLY A 204 20.18 2.41 -10.12
N SER A 205 19.26 1.49 -9.85
CA SER A 205 17.84 1.66 -10.14
C SER A 205 17.07 2.26 -8.96
N TYR A 206 15.87 2.76 -9.23
CA TYR A 206 14.97 3.30 -8.21
C TYR A 206 13.70 2.46 -8.12
N LEU A 207 13.22 2.23 -6.91
CA LEU A 207 11.88 1.66 -6.69
C LEU A 207 10.82 2.70 -7.04
N SER A 208 9.68 2.23 -7.58
CA SER A 208 8.57 3.12 -7.93
C SER A 208 7.71 3.49 -6.71
N THR A 209 6.92 4.56 -6.83
CA THR A 209 5.90 4.87 -5.81
C THR A 209 4.89 3.73 -5.68
N GLY A 210 4.58 3.02 -6.77
CA GLY A 210 3.74 1.82 -6.74
C GLY A 210 4.28 0.71 -5.84
N TRP A 211 5.60 0.50 -5.85
CA TRP A 211 6.27 -0.46 -4.96
C TRP A 211 6.05 -0.13 -3.49
N PHE A 212 6.33 1.12 -3.09
CA PHE A 212 6.12 1.55 -1.70
C PHE A 212 4.64 1.52 -1.31
N THR A 213 3.73 1.84 -2.23
CA THR A 213 2.29 1.81 -2.01
C THR A 213 1.81 0.39 -1.73
N LEU A 214 2.18 -0.59 -2.57
CA LEU A 214 1.76 -1.97 -2.40
C LEU A 214 2.33 -2.61 -1.14
N ILE A 215 3.60 -2.36 -0.81
CA ILE A 215 4.18 -2.88 0.45
C ILE A 215 3.42 -2.34 1.67
N LEU A 216 3.11 -1.04 1.71
CA LEU A 216 2.35 -0.47 2.82
C LEU A 216 0.90 -0.97 2.83
N ALA A 217 0.28 -1.10 1.67
CA ALA A 217 -1.10 -1.60 1.58
C ALA A 217 -1.23 -3.06 2.02
N MET A 218 -0.26 -3.92 1.69
CA MET A 218 -0.24 -5.31 2.19
C MET A 218 -0.12 -5.40 3.71
N ASP A 219 0.55 -4.43 4.35
CA ASP A 219 0.62 -4.34 5.81
C ASP A 219 -0.70 -3.83 6.42
N ALA A 220 -1.50 -3.03 5.68
CA ALA A 220 -2.61 -2.24 6.22
C ALA A 220 -4.01 -2.75 5.84
N CYS A 221 -4.14 -3.52 4.74
CA CYS A 221 -5.42 -3.88 4.14
C CYS A 221 -5.66 -5.40 4.18
N GLU A 222 -6.91 -5.82 4.39
CA GLU A 222 -7.30 -7.24 4.26
C GLU A 222 -7.47 -7.67 2.81
N GLY A 223 -7.95 -6.75 1.97
CA GLY A 223 -8.10 -6.95 0.54
C GLY A 223 -7.71 -5.70 -0.22
N ILE A 224 -7.05 -5.88 -1.36
CA ILE A 224 -6.52 -4.81 -2.18
C ILE A 224 -7.07 -4.96 -3.60
N HIS A 225 -7.69 -3.91 -4.12
CA HIS A 225 -8.07 -3.82 -5.52
C HIS A 225 -7.29 -2.68 -6.18
N VAL A 226 -6.49 -3.04 -7.19
CA VAL A 226 -5.65 -2.08 -7.92
C VAL A 226 -6.31 -1.73 -9.24
N TYR A 227 -6.56 -0.45 -9.45
CA TYR A 227 -7.21 0.09 -10.64
C TYR A 227 -6.21 0.76 -11.58
N GLY A 228 -6.25 0.44 -12.86
CA GLY A 228 -5.49 1.11 -13.91
C GLY A 228 -4.01 0.74 -13.99
N MET A 229 -3.59 -0.38 -13.40
CA MET A 229 -2.21 -0.84 -13.49
C MET A 229 -2.11 -1.99 -14.49
N ILE A 230 -1.27 -1.85 -15.52
CA ILE A 230 -1.00 -2.91 -16.50
C ILE A 230 -0.02 -3.95 -15.94
N ASN A 231 -0.09 -5.21 -16.40
CA ASN A 231 0.86 -6.27 -16.05
C ASN A 231 2.16 -6.19 -16.87
N ASP A 232 3.10 -7.08 -16.61
CA ASP A 232 4.43 -7.10 -17.23
C ASP A 232 4.45 -7.55 -18.70
N THR A 233 3.35 -8.10 -19.20
CA THR A 233 3.21 -8.57 -20.60
C THR A 233 2.35 -7.64 -21.45
N TYR A 234 1.55 -6.75 -20.85
CA TYR A 234 0.58 -5.90 -21.53
C TYR A 234 1.13 -5.16 -22.74
N CYS A 235 2.27 -4.51 -22.60
CA CYS A 235 2.90 -3.74 -23.67
C CYS A 235 3.43 -4.59 -24.85
N LYS A 236 3.43 -5.91 -24.72
CA LYS A 236 3.78 -6.86 -25.77
C LYS A 236 2.57 -7.48 -26.44
N THR A 237 1.38 -7.26 -25.91
CA THR A 237 0.14 -7.81 -26.41
C THR A 237 -0.32 -7.01 -27.64
N ASN A 238 -0.74 -7.70 -28.70
CA ASN A 238 -1.30 -7.04 -29.88
C ASN A 238 -2.59 -6.30 -29.50
N GLY A 239 -2.70 -5.04 -29.95
CA GLY A 239 -3.90 -4.24 -29.72
C GLY A 239 -3.99 -3.62 -28.32
N PHE A 240 -2.89 -3.56 -27.55
CA PHE A 240 -2.89 -2.84 -26.29
C PHE A 240 -3.32 -1.38 -26.45
N ARG A 241 -3.98 -0.86 -25.44
CA ARG A 241 -4.49 0.52 -25.45
C ARG A 241 -3.33 1.50 -25.25
N LYS A 242 -3.09 2.35 -26.27
CA LYS A 242 -2.10 3.45 -26.19
C LYS A 242 -2.68 4.61 -25.40
N VAL A 243 -2.18 4.82 -24.21
CA VAL A 243 -2.62 5.87 -23.29
C VAL A 243 -1.42 6.65 -22.76
N PRO A 244 -1.62 7.90 -22.30
CA PRO A 244 -0.54 8.64 -21.64
C PRO A 244 -0.10 7.93 -20.36
N TYR A 245 1.16 8.19 -19.96
CA TYR A 245 1.73 7.62 -18.73
C TYR A 245 0.94 8.06 -17.49
N HIS A 246 0.47 9.31 -17.46
CA HIS A 246 -0.45 9.80 -16.43
C HIS A 246 -1.76 10.30 -17.07
N TYR A 247 -2.91 10.01 -16.42
CA TYR A 247 -4.23 10.41 -16.94
C TYR A 247 -4.46 11.92 -16.93
N TYR A 248 -3.69 12.67 -16.15
CA TYR A 248 -3.90 14.11 -15.89
C TYR A 248 -2.87 15.03 -16.54
N GLU A 249 -1.88 14.48 -17.23
CA GLU A 249 -0.86 15.29 -17.90
C GLU A 249 -0.48 14.72 -19.26
N PRO A 250 -0.21 15.59 -20.27
CA PRO A 250 0.32 15.14 -21.53
C PRO A 250 1.73 14.61 -21.35
N GLY A 251 2.11 13.62 -22.13
CA GLY A 251 3.43 13.02 -22.02
C GLY A 251 3.60 11.86 -22.97
N ARG A 252 4.63 11.07 -22.71
CA ARG A 252 4.86 9.83 -23.44
C ARG A 252 3.76 8.83 -23.17
N TYR A 253 3.63 7.87 -24.09
CA TYR A 253 2.75 6.74 -23.87
C TYR A 253 3.28 5.87 -22.72
N GLU A 254 2.38 5.26 -21.98
CA GLU A 254 2.68 4.45 -20.80
C GLU A 254 3.68 3.33 -21.10
N CYS A 255 3.47 2.59 -22.18
CA CYS A 255 4.36 1.50 -22.56
C CYS A 255 5.77 1.98 -22.96
N ASP A 256 5.86 3.11 -23.64
CA ASP A 256 7.16 3.69 -24.02
C ASP A 256 7.93 4.13 -22.77
N GLU A 257 7.25 4.71 -21.80
CA GLU A 257 7.85 5.14 -20.53
C GLU A 257 8.33 3.94 -19.71
N TYR A 258 7.52 2.86 -19.66
CA TYR A 258 7.90 1.65 -18.94
C TYR A 258 9.09 0.94 -19.56
N ILE A 259 9.14 0.85 -20.89
CA ILE A 259 10.26 0.23 -21.61
C ILE A 259 11.53 1.07 -21.44
N LEU A 260 11.43 2.39 -21.56
CA LEU A 260 12.55 3.31 -21.38
C LEU A 260 13.17 3.14 -19.98
N HIS A 261 12.36 3.15 -18.94
CA HIS A 261 12.82 3.03 -17.56
C HIS A 261 13.35 1.65 -17.23
N GLU A 262 12.69 0.58 -17.72
CA GLU A 262 13.14 -0.80 -17.48
C GLU A 262 14.52 -1.06 -18.08
N ASN A 263 14.79 -0.51 -19.27
CA ASN A 263 16.03 -0.72 -20.01
C ASN A 263 17.12 0.33 -19.71
N ALA A 264 16.84 1.32 -18.87
CA ALA A 264 17.82 2.32 -18.51
C ALA A 264 19.03 1.65 -17.83
N PRO A 265 20.26 1.89 -18.30
CA PRO A 265 21.44 1.29 -17.71
C PRO A 265 21.70 1.82 -16.30
N TYR A 266 21.20 3.02 -15.99
CA TYR A 266 21.31 3.69 -14.70
C TYR A 266 20.12 4.61 -14.46
N GLY A 267 19.67 4.75 -13.22
CA GLY A 267 18.69 5.77 -12.81
C GLY A 267 17.22 5.49 -13.17
N GLY A 268 16.91 4.37 -13.83
CA GLY A 268 15.52 4.02 -14.20
C GLY A 268 14.77 3.28 -13.10
N HIS A 269 13.44 3.34 -13.16
CA HIS A 269 12.56 2.44 -12.41
C HIS A 269 12.46 1.09 -13.14
N ARG A 270 12.42 -0.02 -12.40
CA ARG A 270 12.23 -1.35 -12.98
C ARG A 270 10.75 -1.71 -13.01
N PHE A 271 9.95 -0.89 -13.72
CA PHE A 271 8.49 -1.00 -13.73
C PHE A 271 7.98 -2.39 -14.15
N ILE A 272 8.54 -2.97 -15.21
CA ILE A 272 8.12 -4.29 -15.72
C ILE A 272 8.55 -5.39 -14.73
N THR A 273 9.75 -5.26 -14.16
CA THR A 273 10.25 -6.16 -13.12
C THR A 273 9.37 -6.09 -11.87
N GLU A 274 9.00 -4.89 -11.39
CA GLU A 274 8.10 -4.71 -10.24
C GLU A 274 6.72 -5.33 -10.50
N LYS A 275 6.14 -5.14 -11.68
CA LYS A 275 4.83 -5.73 -12.03
C LYS A 275 4.83 -7.26 -12.01
N ARG A 276 5.94 -7.88 -12.40
CA ARG A 276 6.10 -9.34 -12.29
C ARG A 276 6.09 -9.78 -10.82
N VAL A 277 6.71 -9.02 -9.94
CA VAL A 277 6.65 -9.27 -8.49
C VAL A 277 5.21 -9.09 -7.98
N PHE A 278 4.52 -8.03 -8.40
CA PHE A 278 3.12 -7.78 -8.01
C PHE A 278 2.19 -8.91 -8.45
N ALA A 279 2.41 -9.49 -9.64
CA ALA A 279 1.67 -10.66 -10.10
C ALA A 279 1.90 -11.89 -9.20
N ASN A 280 3.11 -12.07 -8.68
CA ASN A 280 3.41 -13.13 -7.73
C ASN A 280 2.77 -12.86 -6.36
N TRP A 281 2.80 -11.63 -5.89
CA TRP A 281 2.13 -11.25 -4.63
C TRP A 281 0.62 -11.45 -4.72
N ALA A 282 -0.01 -11.17 -5.86
CA ALA A 282 -1.44 -11.40 -6.06
C ALA A 282 -1.86 -12.88 -5.93
N LYS A 283 -0.93 -13.82 -6.16
CA LYS A 283 -1.18 -15.26 -5.94
C LYS A 283 -1.15 -15.65 -4.46
N LEU A 284 -0.48 -14.86 -3.62
CA LEU A 284 -0.23 -15.16 -2.21
C LEU A 284 -1.08 -14.30 -1.26
N HIS A 285 -1.52 -13.14 -1.75
CA HIS A 285 -2.29 -12.16 -1.00
C HIS A 285 -3.61 -11.87 -1.71
N ASN A 286 -4.58 -11.34 -0.99
CA ASN A 286 -5.87 -10.93 -1.56
C ASN A 286 -5.72 -9.62 -2.36
N ILE A 287 -5.06 -9.68 -3.52
CA ILE A 287 -4.83 -8.55 -4.42
C ILE A 287 -5.45 -8.86 -5.78
N THR A 288 -6.29 -7.97 -6.27
CA THR A 288 -6.91 -8.05 -7.60
C THR A 288 -6.59 -6.81 -8.41
N PHE A 289 -6.65 -6.93 -9.73
CA PHE A 289 -6.36 -5.84 -10.67
C PHE A 289 -7.49 -5.69 -11.67
N SER A 290 -7.82 -4.44 -12.01
CA SER A 290 -8.76 -4.14 -13.09
C SER A 290 -8.37 -2.88 -13.88
N HIS A 291 -8.89 -2.78 -15.11
CA HIS A 291 -8.62 -1.67 -16.01
C HIS A 291 -7.12 -1.48 -16.37
N PRO A 292 -6.43 -2.55 -16.89
CA PRO A 292 -6.99 -3.85 -17.32
C PRO A 292 -6.95 -4.93 -16.24
N ASP A 293 -7.76 -5.96 -16.43
CA ASP A 293 -7.70 -7.16 -15.59
C ASP A 293 -6.37 -7.90 -15.83
N TRP A 294 -5.82 -8.46 -14.77
CA TRP A 294 -4.64 -9.33 -14.86
C TRP A 294 -5.11 -10.80 -14.89
N SER A 295 -4.95 -11.42 -16.04
CA SER A 295 -5.18 -12.87 -16.20
C SER A 295 -4.00 -13.68 -15.70
#